data_b257dab50375cdf5553647fa89702dc6
#
_entry.id   b257dab50375cdf5553647fa89702dc6
#
_cell.length_a   1.000
_cell.length_b   1.000
_cell.length_c   1.000
_cell.angle_alpha   90.00
_cell.angle_beta   90.00
_cell.angle_gamma   90.00
#
_symmetry.space_group_name_H-M   'P 1'
#
loop_
_entity.id
_entity.type
_entity.pdbx_description
1 polymer ?
#
loop_
_entity_poly.entity_id
_entity_poly.type
_entity_poly.pdbx_seq_one_letter_code
_entity_poly.pdbx_strand_id
1 'polypeptide(L)'
;MNAARRLSIFAVFLCLFGVARPAHAYSLLTHEQLIDLTWDSSIVPLLKSRYPNLTPAEIEHARAYAYGGCVIQDIGYYPFGDQFFSNLTHYVRSGDFVVNLFRNAGNADELAFAVGALSHYIGDSVGHSQATNRAVPIEFPKLEKKYGHSVSYAEGEQQHVQA
;
A
#
# COMPACT_ATOMS: atom_id res chain seq x y z
N MET A 1 -23.95 -1.56 38.54
CA MET A 1 -23.87 -2.18 37.19
C MET A 1 -23.94 -3.69 37.40
N ASN A 2 -25.02 -4.33 36.92
CA ASN A 2 -25.33 -5.73 37.22
C ASN A 2 -24.33 -6.68 36.52
N ALA A 3 -24.05 -7.83 37.15
CA ALA A 3 -23.12 -8.84 36.64
C ALA A 3 -23.38 -9.23 35.16
N ALA A 4 -24.67 -9.35 34.78
CA ALA A 4 -25.12 -9.62 33.43
C ALA A 4 -24.63 -8.55 32.40
N ARG A 5 -24.67 -7.27 32.79
CA ARG A 5 -24.22 -6.16 31.92
C ARG A 5 -22.68 -6.14 31.76
N ARG A 6 -21.95 -6.54 32.79
CA ARG A 6 -20.49 -6.70 32.73
C ARG A 6 -20.09 -7.87 31.82
N LEU A 7 -20.83 -8.98 31.90
CA LEU A 7 -20.63 -10.16 31.07
C LEU A 7 -20.93 -9.86 29.59
N SER A 8 -22.01 -9.10 29.32
CA SER A 8 -22.33 -8.68 27.92
C SER A 8 -21.28 -7.75 27.32
N ILE A 9 -20.75 -6.79 28.10
CA ILE A 9 -19.70 -5.89 27.65
C ILE A 9 -18.41 -6.68 27.36
N PHE A 10 -18.08 -7.66 28.22
CA PHE A 10 -16.90 -8.50 28.04
C PHE A 10 -17.06 -9.42 26.83
N ALA A 11 -18.24 -9.98 26.58
CA ALA A 11 -18.53 -10.81 25.41
C ALA A 11 -18.46 -10.00 24.10
N VAL A 12 -18.97 -8.76 24.06
CA VAL A 12 -18.86 -7.86 22.92
C VAL A 12 -17.40 -7.49 22.66
N PHE A 13 -16.62 -7.22 23.72
CA PHE A 13 -15.18 -6.96 23.60
C PHE A 13 -14.42 -8.18 23.06
N LEU A 14 -14.72 -9.38 23.55
CA LEU A 14 -14.14 -10.64 23.06
C LEU A 14 -14.51 -10.91 21.60
N CYS A 15 -15.73 -10.63 21.18
CA CYS A 15 -16.16 -10.75 19.78
C CYS A 15 -15.45 -9.74 18.85
N LEU A 16 -15.19 -8.53 19.33
CA LEU A 16 -14.46 -7.52 18.55
C LEU A 16 -12.96 -7.88 18.36
N PHE A 17 -12.34 -8.55 19.33
CA PHE A 17 -10.96 -9.02 19.21
C PHE A 17 -10.81 -10.39 18.55
N GLY A 18 -11.87 -11.21 18.56
CA GLY A 18 -11.84 -12.56 17.96
C GLY A 18 -11.97 -12.60 16.44
N VAL A 19 -12.18 -11.46 15.77
CA VAL A 19 -12.36 -11.37 14.30
C VAL A 19 -11.16 -10.71 13.59
N ALA A 20 -10.13 -10.31 14.31
CA ALA A 20 -8.90 -9.84 13.70
C ALA A 20 -8.18 -11.03 13.04
N ARG A 21 -8.52 -11.34 11.79
CA ARG A 21 -7.68 -12.18 10.95
C ARG A 21 -6.39 -11.38 10.67
N PRO A 22 -5.20 -11.97 10.85
CA PRO A 22 -3.99 -11.33 10.38
C PRO A 22 -4.14 -11.14 8.86
N ALA A 23 -4.25 -9.91 8.41
CA ALA A 23 -4.13 -9.59 7.00
C ALA A 23 -2.64 -9.68 6.67
N HIS A 24 -2.20 -10.79 6.15
CA HIS A 24 -0.90 -10.94 5.50
C HIS A 24 -1.09 -10.51 4.05
N ALA A 25 -0.89 -9.22 3.80
CA ALA A 25 -0.87 -8.72 2.44
C ALA A 25 0.49 -8.09 2.19
N TYR A 26 0.96 -8.13 0.96
CA TYR A 26 1.92 -7.14 0.44
C TYR A 26 1.19 -5.80 0.61
N SER A 27 1.35 -5.25 1.80
CA SER A 27 0.38 -4.35 2.38
C SER A 27 0.95 -2.94 2.41
N LEU A 28 0.10 -2.02 2.80
CA LEU A 28 0.41 -0.64 3.17
C LEU A 28 1.80 -0.50 3.82
N LEU A 29 2.14 -1.35 4.80
CA LEU A 29 3.43 -1.31 5.50
C LEU A 29 4.64 -1.62 4.60
N THR A 30 4.48 -2.45 3.57
CA THR A 30 5.55 -2.72 2.61
C THR A 30 5.82 -1.50 1.75
N HIS A 31 4.77 -0.80 1.30
CA HIS A 31 4.92 0.44 0.53
C HIS A 31 5.55 1.55 1.39
N GLU A 32 5.15 1.68 2.65
CA GLU A 32 5.78 2.62 3.59
C GLU A 32 7.25 2.26 3.84
N GLN A 33 7.57 0.97 3.99
CA GLN A 33 8.96 0.52 4.14
C GLN A 33 9.83 0.86 2.93
N LEU A 34 9.31 0.80 1.72
CA LEU A 34 10.04 1.24 0.52
C LEU A 34 10.40 2.73 0.59
N ILE A 35 9.50 3.56 1.10
CA ILE A 35 9.80 4.97 1.35
C ILE A 35 10.92 5.10 2.39
N ASP A 36 10.86 4.40 3.52
CA ASP A 36 11.88 4.44 4.56
C ASP A 36 13.27 4.05 4.04
N LEU A 37 13.34 2.95 3.31
CA LEU A 37 14.60 2.44 2.75
C LEU A 37 15.23 3.37 1.72
N THR A 38 14.44 4.18 1.04
CA THR A 38 14.91 5.06 -0.04
C THR A 38 14.95 6.53 0.35
N TRP A 39 14.44 6.89 1.55
CA TRP A 39 14.26 8.28 1.97
C TRP A 39 15.55 9.07 1.91
N ASP A 40 16.55 8.71 2.71
CA ASP A 40 17.80 9.46 2.83
C ASP A 40 18.70 9.30 1.62
N SER A 41 18.68 8.13 0.98
CA SER A 41 19.59 7.80 -0.11
C SER A 41 19.14 8.33 -1.48
N SER A 42 17.85 8.53 -1.68
CA SER A 42 17.29 8.83 -2.99
C SER A 42 16.26 9.95 -2.97
N ILE A 43 15.26 9.90 -2.07
CA ILE A 43 14.14 10.85 -2.10
C ILE A 43 14.60 12.24 -1.62
N VAL A 44 15.29 12.35 -0.49
CA VAL A 44 15.80 13.64 0.00
C VAL A 44 16.76 14.30 -0.99
N PRO A 45 17.73 13.62 -1.61
CA PRO A 45 18.55 14.19 -2.67
C PRO A 45 17.73 14.70 -3.86
N LEU A 46 16.70 13.96 -4.30
CA LEU A 46 15.81 14.39 -5.37
C LEU A 46 15.05 15.67 -4.98
N LEU A 47 14.45 15.72 -3.79
CA LEU A 47 13.73 16.91 -3.30
C LEU A 47 14.67 18.13 -3.24
N LYS A 48 15.87 17.97 -2.69
CA LYS A 48 16.88 19.05 -2.61
C LYS A 48 17.40 19.48 -3.96
N SER A 49 17.49 18.60 -4.94
CA SER A 49 17.89 18.97 -6.29
C SER A 49 16.89 19.92 -6.96
N ARG A 50 15.60 19.76 -6.64
CA ARG A 50 14.52 20.59 -7.19
C ARG A 50 14.22 21.80 -6.33
N TYR A 51 14.35 21.65 -5.00
CA TYR A 51 14.08 22.66 -3.98
C TYR A 51 15.30 22.79 -3.04
N PRO A 52 16.37 23.53 -3.43
CA PRO A 52 17.65 23.51 -2.70
C PRO A 52 17.60 24.06 -1.27
N ASN A 53 16.64 24.90 -0.97
CA ASN A 53 16.54 25.62 0.30
C ASN A 53 15.62 24.96 1.33
N LEU A 54 15.23 23.67 1.14
CA LEU A 54 14.39 22.96 2.10
C LEU A 54 15.08 22.86 3.46
N THR A 55 14.36 23.27 4.49
CA THR A 55 14.73 23.08 5.90
C THR A 55 14.52 21.62 6.33
N PRO A 56 15.15 21.16 7.41
CA PRO A 56 14.88 19.83 7.97
C PRO A 56 13.39 19.59 8.29
N ALA A 57 12.67 20.60 8.76
CA ALA A 57 11.26 20.51 9.09
C ALA A 57 10.39 20.32 7.82
N GLU A 58 10.71 21.01 6.72
CA GLU A 58 10.01 20.83 5.43
C GLU A 58 10.32 19.48 4.82
N ILE A 59 11.54 18.95 4.98
CA ILE A 59 11.88 17.60 4.53
C ILE A 59 11.07 16.55 5.29
N GLU A 60 10.94 16.69 6.62
CA GLU A 60 10.13 15.77 7.43
C GLU A 60 8.63 15.90 7.10
N HIS A 61 8.16 17.12 6.81
CA HIS A 61 6.79 17.34 6.34
C HIS A 61 6.53 16.63 4.99
N ALA A 62 7.45 16.78 4.04
CA ALA A 62 7.39 16.11 2.74
C ALA A 62 7.39 14.59 2.86
N ARG A 63 8.03 14.01 3.91
CA ARG A 63 7.99 12.56 4.18
C ARG A 63 6.58 12.05 4.42
N ALA A 64 5.76 12.80 5.15
CA ALA A 64 4.35 12.43 5.35
C ALA A 64 3.58 12.40 4.02
N TYR A 65 3.89 13.30 3.09
CA TYR A 65 3.30 13.26 1.73
C TYR A 65 3.78 12.07 0.92
N ALA A 66 5.05 11.68 1.05
CA ALA A 66 5.56 10.46 0.39
C ALA A 66 4.82 9.21 0.89
N TYR A 67 4.57 9.10 2.19
CA TYR A 67 3.73 8.03 2.74
C TYR A 67 2.29 8.10 2.21
N GLY A 68 1.65 9.27 2.18
CA GLY A 68 0.34 9.43 1.57
C GLY A 68 0.30 9.00 0.10
N GLY A 69 1.34 9.35 -0.65
CA GLY A 69 1.50 8.96 -2.05
C GLY A 69 1.67 7.45 -2.23
N CYS A 70 2.44 6.79 -1.38
CA CYS A 70 2.71 5.35 -1.52
C CYS A 70 1.51 4.46 -1.16
N VAL A 71 0.44 5.02 -0.60
CA VAL A 71 -0.78 4.26 -0.26
C VAL A 71 -2.02 4.73 -1.03
N ILE A 72 -1.93 5.81 -1.78
CA ILE A 72 -3.11 6.45 -2.40
C ILE A 72 -3.84 5.51 -3.38
N GLN A 73 -3.11 4.66 -4.10
CA GLN A 73 -3.69 3.75 -5.07
C GLN A 73 -4.53 2.66 -4.40
N ASP A 74 -4.16 2.24 -3.19
CA ASP A 74 -4.84 1.22 -2.39
C ASP A 74 -6.02 1.75 -1.57
N ILE A 75 -6.09 3.05 -1.35
CA ILE A 75 -7.05 3.64 -0.38
C ILE A 75 -8.51 3.29 -0.69
N GLY A 76 -8.84 3.05 -1.95
CA GLY A 76 -10.18 2.65 -2.37
C GLY A 76 -10.59 1.24 -1.93
N TYR A 77 -9.65 0.38 -1.57
CA TYR A 77 -9.93 -0.97 -1.07
C TYR A 77 -10.23 -1.01 0.43
N TYR A 78 -9.97 0.07 1.15
CA TYR A 78 -10.28 0.18 2.57
C TYR A 78 -11.74 0.56 2.82
N PRO A 79 -12.26 0.34 4.05
CA PRO A 79 -13.62 0.74 4.39
C PRO A 79 -13.88 2.21 4.06
N PHE A 80 -15.01 2.48 3.39
CA PHE A 80 -15.43 3.79 2.90
C PHE A 80 -14.62 4.35 1.72
N GLY A 81 -13.67 3.58 1.15
CA GLY A 81 -12.91 3.96 -0.04
C GLY A 81 -13.71 3.76 -1.34
N ASP A 82 -13.23 4.37 -2.42
CA ASP A 82 -13.77 4.19 -3.76
C ASP A 82 -12.96 3.13 -4.51
N GLN A 83 -13.49 1.91 -4.57
CA GLN A 83 -12.85 0.80 -5.27
C GLN A 83 -12.66 1.07 -6.78
N PHE A 84 -13.53 1.86 -7.40
CA PHE A 84 -13.36 2.24 -8.80
C PHE A 84 -12.08 3.04 -9.01
N PHE A 85 -11.78 3.99 -8.11
CA PHE A 85 -10.53 4.76 -8.15
C PHE A 85 -9.30 3.83 -8.05
N SER A 86 -9.28 2.91 -7.08
CA SER A 86 -8.17 1.97 -6.92
C SER A 86 -8.01 1.07 -8.14
N ASN A 87 -9.09 0.51 -8.67
CA ASN A 87 -9.05 -0.31 -9.90
C ASN A 87 -8.54 0.50 -11.10
N LEU A 88 -8.95 1.76 -11.25
CA LEU A 88 -8.50 2.63 -12.33
C LEU A 88 -6.98 2.87 -12.27
N THR A 89 -6.46 3.16 -11.07
CA THR A 89 -5.05 3.48 -10.84
C THR A 89 -4.14 2.26 -10.86
N HIS A 90 -4.65 1.04 -10.62
CA HIS A 90 -3.87 -0.20 -10.72
C HIS A 90 -3.91 -0.83 -12.11
N TYR A 91 -5.07 -0.87 -12.77
CA TYR A 91 -5.26 -1.74 -13.93
C TYR A 91 -5.50 -1.02 -15.25
N VAL A 92 -5.86 0.27 -15.22
CA VAL A 92 -6.29 0.96 -16.45
C VAL A 92 -5.36 2.10 -16.82
N ARG A 93 -5.04 2.99 -15.89
CA ARG A 93 -4.28 4.22 -16.14
C ARG A 93 -3.21 4.49 -15.08
N SER A 94 -2.63 3.45 -14.53
CA SER A 94 -1.64 3.55 -13.44
C SER A 94 -0.44 4.41 -13.80
N GLY A 95 0.16 4.21 -14.95
CA GLY A 95 1.29 5.03 -15.41
C GLY A 95 0.92 6.49 -15.67
N ASP A 96 -0.25 6.74 -16.29
CA ASP A 96 -0.73 8.11 -16.53
C ASP A 96 -1.03 8.84 -15.23
N PHE A 97 -1.58 8.15 -14.24
CA PHE A 97 -1.83 8.70 -12.90
C PHE A 97 -0.53 9.23 -12.31
N VAL A 98 0.50 8.39 -12.23
CA VAL A 98 1.81 8.75 -11.67
C VAL A 98 2.45 9.90 -12.46
N VAL A 99 2.49 9.82 -13.79
CA VAL A 99 3.06 10.88 -14.64
C VAL A 99 2.36 12.22 -14.43
N ASN A 100 1.02 12.22 -14.27
CA ASN A 100 0.27 13.44 -14.03
C ASN A 100 0.53 14.03 -12.64
N LEU A 101 0.76 13.22 -11.61
CA LEU A 101 1.19 13.72 -10.31
C LEU A 101 2.51 14.49 -10.44
N PHE A 102 3.51 13.92 -11.11
CA PHE A 102 4.79 14.62 -11.34
C PHE A 102 4.64 15.90 -12.16
N ARG A 103 3.80 15.90 -13.19
CA ARG A 103 3.57 17.07 -14.05
C ARG A 103 2.92 18.24 -13.30
N ASN A 104 2.08 17.94 -12.32
CA ASN A 104 1.34 18.93 -11.56
C ASN A 104 2.00 19.30 -10.22
N ALA A 105 3.07 18.62 -9.81
CA ALA A 105 3.78 18.91 -8.56
C ALA A 105 4.42 20.30 -8.60
N GLY A 106 3.90 21.23 -7.83
CA GLY A 106 4.35 22.63 -7.76
C GLY A 106 5.24 22.95 -6.54
N ASN A 107 5.35 22.04 -5.60
CA ASN A 107 6.15 22.20 -4.37
C ASN A 107 6.77 20.86 -3.92
N ALA A 108 7.56 20.89 -2.84
CA ALA A 108 8.27 19.71 -2.34
C ALA A 108 7.33 18.61 -1.82
N ASP A 109 6.24 18.99 -1.19
CA ASP A 109 5.25 18.04 -0.64
C ASP A 109 4.54 17.29 -1.77
N GLU A 110 4.08 18.00 -2.79
CA GLU A 110 3.44 17.41 -3.98
C GLU A 110 4.41 16.53 -4.77
N LEU A 111 5.69 16.94 -4.87
CA LEU A 111 6.72 16.10 -5.48
C LEU A 111 6.97 14.84 -4.66
N ALA A 112 7.05 14.94 -3.34
CA ALA A 112 7.20 13.79 -2.44
C ALA A 112 6.00 12.82 -2.55
N PHE A 113 4.78 13.36 -2.63
CA PHE A 113 3.57 12.57 -2.89
C PHE A 113 3.66 11.81 -4.23
N ALA A 114 4.08 12.49 -5.30
CA ALA A 114 4.25 11.87 -6.61
C ALA A 114 5.31 10.76 -6.59
N VAL A 115 6.41 10.95 -5.84
CA VAL A 115 7.44 9.92 -5.62
C VAL A 115 6.87 8.73 -4.85
N GLY A 116 6.05 8.97 -3.84
CA GLY A 116 5.33 7.92 -3.12
C GLY A 116 4.45 7.08 -4.05
N ALA A 117 3.64 7.73 -4.89
CA ALA A 117 2.79 7.04 -5.87
C ALA A 117 3.60 6.26 -6.92
N LEU A 118 4.77 6.76 -7.32
CA LEU A 118 5.70 6.04 -8.18
C LEU A 118 6.28 4.81 -7.47
N SER A 119 6.65 4.96 -6.19
CA SER A 119 7.16 3.85 -5.37
C SER A 119 6.15 2.72 -5.26
N HIS A 120 4.87 3.05 -5.03
CA HIS A 120 3.77 2.08 -5.05
C HIS A 120 3.67 1.36 -6.39
N TYR A 121 3.57 2.10 -7.49
CA TYR A 121 3.46 1.55 -8.84
C TYR A 121 4.59 0.57 -9.19
N ILE A 122 5.84 0.93 -8.84
CA ILE A 122 7.01 0.06 -9.08
C ILE A 122 6.99 -1.13 -8.11
N GLY A 123 6.67 -0.89 -6.84
CA GLY A 123 6.56 -1.91 -5.80
C GLY A 123 5.58 -3.00 -6.21
N ASP A 124 4.40 -2.63 -6.67
CA ASP A 124 3.39 -3.56 -7.16
C ASP A 124 3.83 -4.31 -8.41
N SER A 125 4.33 -3.58 -9.39
CA SER A 125 4.76 -4.17 -10.67
C SER A 125 5.83 -5.25 -10.49
N VAL A 126 6.74 -5.07 -9.52
CA VAL A 126 7.82 -5.99 -9.21
C VAL A 126 7.42 -6.98 -8.12
N GLY A 127 6.83 -6.48 -7.02
CA GLY A 127 6.52 -7.26 -5.83
C GLY A 127 5.50 -8.36 -6.11
N HIS A 128 4.41 -8.04 -6.79
CA HIS A 128 3.43 -9.06 -7.15
C HIS A 128 4.04 -10.15 -8.03
N SER A 129 4.74 -9.79 -9.09
CA SER A 129 5.28 -10.75 -10.04
C SER A 129 6.44 -11.59 -9.47
N GLN A 130 7.28 -11.01 -8.63
CA GLN A 130 8.49 -11.68 -8.12
C GLN A 130 8.30 -12.35 -6.76
N ALA A 131 7.33 -11.91 -5.96
CA ALA A 131 7.07 -12.41 -4.62
C ALA A 131 5.66 -12.99 -4.48
N THR A 132 4.61 -12.16 -4.41
CA THR A 132 3.27 -12.60 -4.03
C THR A 132 2.69 -13.65 -4.95
N ASN A 133 2.76 -13.47 -6.27
CA ASN A 133 2.27 -14.45 -7.24
C ASN A 133 2.96 -15.82 -7.10
N ARG A 134 4.18 -15.86 -6.56
CA ARG A 134 4.94 -17.09 -6.32
C ARG A 134 4.70 -17.67 -4.93
N ALA A 135 4.36 -16.84 -3.95
CA ALA A 135 4.03 -17.27 -2.60
C ALA A 135 2.67 -17.98 -2.55
N VAL A 136 1.68 -17.46 -3.26
CA VAL A 136 0.31 -18.01 -3.31
C VAL A 136 0.29 -19.52 -3.60
N PRO A 137 0.92 -20.06 -4.66
CA PRO A 137 0.88 -21.50 -4.90
C PRO A 137 1.61 -22.31 -3.83
N ILE A 138 2.63 -21.78 -3.17
CA ILE A 138 3.34 -22.44 -2.07
C ILE A 138 2.41 -22.61 -0.86
N GLU A 139 1.68 -21.57 -0.49
CA GLU A 139 0.73 -21.62 0.63
C GLU A 139 -0.57 -22.34 0.28
N PHE A 140 -1.00 -22.30 -0.98
CA PHE A 140 -2.24 -22.88 -1.44
C PHE A 140 -2.02 -23.92 -2.55
N PRO A 141 -1.59 -25.17 -2.22
CA PRO A 141 -1.21 -26.18 -3.21
C PRO A 141 -2.32 -26.58 -4.21
N LYS A 142 -3.59 -26.32 -3.87
CA LYS A 142 -4.71 -26.52 -4.80
C LYS A 142 -4.67 -25.53 -5.97
N LEU A 143 -4.19 -24.30 -5.72
CA LEU A 143 -4.01 -23.29 -6.76
C LEU A 143 -2.78 -23.61 -7.60
N GLU A 144 -1.68 -24.10 -6.99
CA GLU A 144 -0.53 -24.59 -7.73
C GLU A 144 -0.92 -25.68 -8.73
N LYS A 145 -1.72 -26.65 -8.30
CA LYS A 145 -2.22 -27.72 -9.18
C LYS A 145 -3.06 -27.22 -10.35
N LYS A 146 -3.76 -26.09 -10.17
CA LYS A 146 -4.65 -25.53 -11.18
C LYS A 146 -3.96 -24.53 -12.11
N TYR A 147 -3.06 -23.69 -11.58
CA TYR A 147 -2.48 -22.55 -12.27
C TYR A 147 -0.95 -22.63 -12.41
N GLY A 148 -0.28 -23.58 -11.74
CA GLY A 148 1.18 -23.72 -11.74
C GLY A 148 1.85 -22.88 -10.64
N HIS A 149 3.16 -22.64 -10.82
CA HIS A 149 4.03 -22.01 -9.80
C HIS A 149 3.89 -20.49 -9.68
N SER A 150 2.93 -19.88 -10.34
CA SER A 150 2.63 -18.45 -10.24
C SER A 150 1.13 -18.27 -10.37
N VAL A 151 0.51 -17.64 -9.39
CA VAL A 151 -0.93 -17.38 -9.33
C VAL A 151 -1.12 -15.88 -9.21
N SER A 152 -1.76 -15.27 -10.21
CA SER A 152 -2.06 -13.85 -10.22
C SER A 152 -3.25 -13.51 -9.32
N TYR A 153 -3.41 -12.22 -9.01
CA TYR A 153 -4.58 -11.72 -8.27
C TYR A 153 -5.91 -12.16 -8.90
N ALA A 154 -6.04 -12.07 -10.21
CA ALA A 154 -7.25 -12.47 -10.93
C ALA A 154 -7.57 -13.97 -10.84
N GLU A 155 -6.59 -14.82 -10.57
CA GLU A 155 -6.73 -16.28 -10.46
C GLU A 155 -7.04 -16.73 -9.03
N GLY A 156 -6.70 -15.93 -8.02
CA GLY A 156 -6.88 -16.26 -6.62
C GLY A 156 -6.91 -15.04 -5.71
N GLU A 157 -7.87 -14.14 -5.91
CA GLU A 157 -7.99 -12.87 -5.18
C GLU A 157 -7.88 -13.02 -3.67
N GLN A 158 -8.69 -13.92 -3.10
CA GLN A 158 -8.73 -14.14 -1.65
C GLN A 158 -7.41 -14.67 -1.10
N GLN A 159 -6.76 -15.58 -1.83
CA GLN A 159 -5.48 -16.18 -1.45
C GLN A 159 -4.33 -15.22 -1.64
N HIS A 160 -4.43 -14.35 -2.64
CA HIS A 160 -3.44 -13.32 -2.91
C HIS A 160 -3.37 -12.26 -1.79
N VAL A 161 -4.50 -11.96 -1.17
CA VAL A 161 -4.56 -11.08 0.02
C VAL A 161 -4.04 -11.78 1.28
N GLN A 162 -3.97 -13.11 1.30
CA GLN A 162 -3.54 -13.91 2.46
C GLN A 162 -2.07 -14.33 2.40
N ALA A 163 -1.46 -14.36 1.21
CA ALA A 163 -0.07 -14.70 0.98
C ALA A 163 0.86 -13.48 1.16
#